data_99b49e0f67e5f0a1e0629f4037eeb08b
#
_entry.id   99b49e0f67e5f0a1e0629f4037eeb08b
#
_cell.length_a   1.000
_cell.length_b   1.000
_cell.length_c   1.000
_cell.angle_alpha   90.00
_cell.angle_beta   90.00
_cell.angle_gamma   90.00
#
_symmetry.space_group_name_H-M   'P 1'
#
loop_
_entity.id
_entity.type
_entity.pdbx_description
1 polymer ?
#
loop_
_entity_poly.entity_id
_entity_poly.type
_entity_poly.pdbx_seq_one_letter_code
_entity_poly.pdbx_strand_id
1 'polypeptide(L)'
;IDCRQDGAKLTAGARAGYTFNTTIAGIEDADACLIVGSNPRLEAPIINARLRKRMVEGGFKVGMVGEAVDLTYRYEHLGAGPQTLKEIADGTHSFWEILKSAERPMIIVGQGALTHADGAAVLAAARKIADTTGMIAEDWNGFNVLHTAAARVAGLDLGLVPGEGGKDVAGI
;
A
#
# COMPACT_ATOMS: atom_id res chain seq x y z
N ILE A 1 -8.28 17.27 -18.77
CA ILE A 1 -8.02 16.10 -17.93
C ILE A 1 -7.30 16.58 -16.66
N ASP A 2 -7.87 16.30 -15.51
CA ASP A 2 -7.22 16.57 -14.22
C ASP A 2 -6.44 15.33 -13.81
N CYS A 3 -5.12 15.39 -13.86
CA CYS A 3 -4.21 14.29 -13.52
C CYS A 3 -3.28 14.68 -12.37
N ARG A 4 -3.84 15.19 -11.28
CA ARG A 4 -3.07 15.55 -10.09
C ARG A 4 -2.38 14.34 -9.51
N GLN A 5 -1.08 14.26 -9.68
CA GLN A 5 -0.26 13.23 -9.05
C GLN A 5 0.19 13.63 -7.62
N ASP A 6 0.04 14.92 -7.25
CA ASP A 6 0.31 15.50 -5.92
C ASP A 6 1.69 15.11 -5.34
N GLY A 7 2.69 14.98 -6.22
CA GLY A 7 4.04 14.62 -5.84
C GLY A 7 4.26 13.16 -5.42
N ALA A 8 3.25 12.28 -5.56
CA ALA A 8 3.42 10.86 -5.28
C ALA A 8 4.47 10.24 -6.20
N LYS A 9 5.40 9.48 -5.64
CA LYS A 9 6.52 8.86 -6.36
C LYS A 9 6.08 7.58 -7.07
N LEU A 10 5.06 7.71 -7.91
CA LEU A 10 4.54 6.66 -8.79
C LEU A 10 4.90 7.01 -10.23
N THR A 11 5.29 6.01 -10.99
CA THR A 11 5.59 6.16 -12.42
C THR A 11 4.56 5.37 -13.24
N ALA A 12 4.21 5.87 -14.41
CA ALA A 12 3.51 5.08 -15.42
C ALA A 12 4.34 3.85 -15.76
N GLY A 13 3.69 2.69 -15.91
CA GLY A 13 4.37 1.42 -16.14
C GLY A 13 3.41 0.25 -16.00
N ALA A 14 3.89 -0.84 -15.43
CA ALA A 14 3.02 -2.00 -15.17
C ALA A 14 1.88 -1.60 -14.23
N ARG A 15 0.65 -1.71 -14.71
CA ARG A 15 -0.57 -1.25 -14.04
C ARG A 15 -0.74 -1.81 -12.63
N ALA A 16 -0.35 -3.07 -12.42
CA ALA A 16 -0.34 -3.69 -11.10
C ALA A 16 0.60 -2.99 -10.08
N GLY A 17 1.51 -2.15 -10.52
CA GLY A 17 2.42 -1.39 -9.65
C GLY A 17 1.80 -0.16 -8.99
N TYR A 18 0.57 0.25 -9.39
CA TYR A 18 -0.10 1.44 -8.86
C TYR A 18 -1.62 1.29 -8.68
N THR A 19 -2.17 0.09 -8.84
CA THR A 19 -3.60 -0.18 -8.63
C THR A 19 -3.86 -0.88 -7.30
N PHE A 20 -5.13 -0.94 -6.91
CA PHE A 20 -5.60 -1.76 -5.81
C PHE A 20 -5.97 -3.16 -6.35
N ASN A 21 -4.99 -4.07 -6.39
CA ASN A 21 -5.09 -5.32 -7.14
C ASN A 21 -5.96 -6.37 -6.46
N THR A 22 -5.96 -6.43 -5.12
CA THR A 22 -6.74 -7.39 -4.34
C THR A 22 -8.25 -7.27 -4.58
N THR A 23 -8.72 -6.13 -5.08
CA THR A 23 -10.12 -5.70 -5.09
C THR A 23 -10.70 -5.48 -3.69
N ILE A 24 -11.82 -4.79 -3.58
CA ILE A 24 -12.45 -4.54 -2.28
C ILE A 24 -13.02 -5.84 -1.69
N ALA A 25 -13.56 -6.71 -2.53
CA ALA A 25 -14.10 -8.01 -2.09
C ALA A 25 -12.98 -8.96 -1.66
N GLY A 26 -11.88 -9.01 -2.41
CA GLY A 26 -10.75 -9.90 -2.13
C GLY A 26 -10.01 -9.62 -0.82
N ILE A 27 -10.24 -8.46 -0.17
CA ILE A 27 -9.73 -8.21 1.20
C ILE A 27 -10.23 -9.30 2.16
N GLU A 28 -11.41 -9.86 1.94
CA GLU A 28 -11.99 -10.88 2.82
C GLU A 28 -11.29 -12.24 2.68
N ASP A 29 -10.54 -12.46 1.61
CA ASP A 29 -9.76 -13.67 1.38
C ASP A 29 -8.34 -13.59 1.98
N ALA A 30 -7.89 -12.40 2.37
CA ALA A 30 -6.55 -12.20 2.94
C ALA A 30 -6.44 -12.74 4.37
N ASP A 31 -5.27 -13.22 4.76
CA ASP A 31 -4.97 -13.70 6.11
C ASP A 31 -3.88 -12.87 6.83
N ALA A 32 -3.14 -12.04 6.11
CA ALA A 32 -2.26 -11.03 6.67
C ALA A 32 -2.29 -9.73 5.86
N CYS A 33 -2.19 -8.58 6.53
CA CYS A 33 -2.16 -7.26 5.89
C CYS A 33 -1.11 -6.35 6.53
N LEU A 34 -0.26 -5.74 5.71
CA LEU A 34 0.63 -4.66 6.11
C LEU A 34 0.10 -3.34 5.56
N ILE A 35 -0.20 -2.38 6.43
CA ILE A 35 -0.61 -1.03 6.05
C ILE A 35 0.61 -0.10 6.17
N VAL A 36 0.91 0.65 5.12
CA VAL A 36 2.07 1.56 5.06
C VAL A 36 1.61 2.97 4.72
N GLY A 37 1.78 3.89 5.66
CA GLY A 37 1.53 5.33 5.48
C GLY A 37 0.13 5.68 5.02
N SER A 38 -0.88 5.02 5.57
CA SER A 38 -2.29 5.28 5.29
C SER A 38 -3.12 5.20 6.56
N ASN A 39 -4.14 6.05 6.65
CA ASN A 39 -5.23 5.89 7.60
C ASN A 39 -6.51 5.50 6.82
N PRO A 40 -6.72 4.19 6.56
CA PRO A 40 -7.85 3.76 5.74
C PRO A 40 -9.22 4.11 6.36
N ARG A 41 -9.30 4.37 7.67
CA ARG A 41 -10.55 4.85 8.30
C ARG A 41 -10.99 6.20 7.73
N LEU A 42 -10.04 7.08 7.45
CA LEU A 42 -10.30 8.43 6.91
C LEU A 42 -10.20 8.48 5.38
N GLU A 43 -9.20 7.81 4.82
CA GLU A 43 -8.88 7.88 3.39
C GLU A 43 -9.77 6.95 2.54
N ALA A 44 -10.16 5.80 3.08
CA ALA A 44 -10.92 4.76 2.36
C ALA A 44 -11.83 3.97 3.31
N PRO A 45 -12.92 4.59 3.83
CA PRO A 45 -13.77 3.96 4.85
C PRO A 45 -14.34 2.60 4.46
N ILE A 46 -14.62 2.37 3.18
CA ILE A 46 -15.13 1.08 2.68
C ILE A 46 -14.06 -0.01 2.79
N ILE A 47 -12.81 0.30 2.47
CA ILE A 47 -11.67 -0.61 2.65
C ILE A 47 -11.47 -0.90 4.14
N ASN A 48 -11.50 0.14 4.98
CA ASN A 48 -11.41 -0.04 6.44
C ASN A 48 -12.52 -0.93 7.00
N ALA A 49 -13.74 -0.78 6.51
CA ALA A 49 -14.87 -1.63 6.90
C ALA A 49 -14.66 -3.10 6.49
N ARG A 50 -14.08 -3.36 5.30
CA ARG A 50 -13.74 -4.71 4.85
C ARG A 50 -12.62 -5.33 5.69
N LEU A 51 -11.55 -4.58 5.98
CA LEU A 51 -10.48 -5.02 6.88
C LEU A 51 -11.03 -5.36 8.26
N ARG A 52 -11.92 -4.51 8.80
CA ARG A 52 -12.60 -4.77 10.07
C ARG A 52 -13.47 -6.03 10.01
N LYS A 53 -14.26 -6.22 8.95
CA LYS A 53 -15.06 -7.43 8.75
C LYS A 53 -14.17 -8.67 8.78
N ARG A 54 -13.11 -8.70 7.98
CA ARG A 54 -12.16 -9.80 7.93
C ARG A 54 -11.48 -10.05 9.28
N MET A 55 -11.16 -8.99 10.04
CA MET A 55 -10.59 -9.10 11.39
C MET A 55 -11.55 -9.79 12.37
N VAL A 56 -12.86 -9.49 12.30
CA VAL A 56 -13.88 -10.08 13.20
C VAL A 56 -14.06 -11.58 12.95
N GLU A 57 -13.86 -12.04 11.72
CA GLU A 57 -13.90 -13.47 11.37
C GLU A 57 -12.74 -14.27 11.98
N GLY A 58 -11.69 -13.60 12.42
CA GLY A 58 -10.51 -14.20 13.05
C GLY A 58 -9.46 -14.71 12.07
N GLY A 59 -8.29 -15.08 12.58
CA GLY A 59 -7.18 -15.57 11.73
C GLY A 59 -6.50 -14.52 10.84
N PHE A 60 -6.86 -13.24 10.95
CA PHE A 60 -6.30 -12.15 10.17
C PHE A 60 -5.34 -11.31 10.99
N LYS A 61 -4.13 -11.12 10.51
CA LYS A 61 -3.09 -10.33 11.16
C LYS A 61 -2.89 -9.02 10.43
N VAL A 62 -2.99 -7.90 11.15
CA VAL A 62 -2.76 -6.57 10.59
C VAL A 62 -1.60 -5.90 11.30
N GLY A 63 -0.59 -5.49 10.52
CA GLY A 63 0.51 -4.64 10.97
C GLY A 63 0.44 -3.27 10.31
N MET A 64 0.95 -2.24 10.97
CA MET A 64 0.95 -0.88 10.44
C MET A 64 2.30 -0.21 10.65
N VAL A 65 2.84 0.33 9.56
CA VAL A 65 3.99 1.24 9.55
C VAL A 65 3.49 2.64 9.20
N GLY A 66 3.67 3.56 10.11
CA GLY A 66 3.19 4.94 10.01
C GLY A 66 2.72 5.48 11.36
N GLU A 67 1.97 6.56 11.36
CA GLU A 67 1.39 7.11 12.58
C GLU A 67 0.38 6.13 13.19
N ALA A 68 0.41 5.97 14.52
CA ALA A 68 -0.56 5.15 15.22
C ALA A 68 -1.93 5.84 15.21
N VAL A 69 -2.94 5.18 14.67
CA VAL A 69 -4.30 5.72 14.49
C VAL A 69 -5.36 4.74 14.97
N ASP A 70 -6.55 5.23 15.31
CA ASP A 70 -7.69 4.39 15.62
C ASP A 70 -8.36 3.88 14.32
N LEU A 71 -8.15 2.59 13.99
CA LEU A 71 -8.77 1.93 12.84
C LEU A 71 -10.11 1.24 13.17
N THR A 72 -10.54 1.28 14.45
CA THR A 72 -11.74 0.58 14.96
C THR A 72 -11.62 -0.94 15.04
N TYR A 73 -10.41 -1.49 14.83
CA TYR A 73 -10.06 -2.89 15.02
C TYR A 73 -8.60 -3.00 15.51
N ARG A 74 -8.24 -4.18 15.98
CA ARG A 74 -6.90 -4.45 16.51
C ARG A 74 -5.90 -4.57 15.36
N TYR A 75 -4.75 -3.95 15.54
CA TYR A 75 -3.58 -4.11 14.67
C TYR A 75 -2.31 -4.00 15.52
N GLU A 76 -1.19 -4.43 14.99
CA GLU A 76 0.12 -4.24 15.57
C GLU A 76 0.76 -2.97 14.98
N HIS A 77 1.06 -1.98 15.81
CA HIS A 77 1.82 -0.82 15.39
C HIS A 77 3.30 -1.19 15.37
N LEU A 78 3.89 -1.29 14.17
CA LEU A 78 5.25 -1.78 13.96
C LEU A 78 6.31 -0.68 14.10
N GLY A 79 5.93 0.57 13.86
CA GLY A 79 6.77 1.76 13.92
C GLY A 79 6.31 2.84 12.95
N ALA A 80 6.88 4.03 13.08
CA ALA A 80 6.43 5.22 12.34
C ALA A 80 7.39 5.65 11.20
N GLY A 81 8.54 5.01 11.06
CA GLY A 81 9.58 5.48 10.14
C GLY A 81 9.95 4.49 9.03
N PRO A 82 10.71 4.98 8.03
CA PRO A 82 11.18 4.16 6.91
C PRO A 82 12.13 3.03 7.33
N GLN A 83 12.78 3.17 8.49
CA GLN A 83 13.66 2.14 9.04
C GLN A 83 12.89 0.85 9.33
N THR A 84 11.70 0.94 9.96
CA THR A 84 10.85 -0.23 10.22
C THR A 84 10.46 -0.93 8.92
N LEU A 85 10.06 -0.16 7.89
CA LEU A 85 9.72 -0.73 6.59
C LEU A 85 10.94 -1.43 5.94
N LYS A 86 12.13 -0.84 6.09
CA LYS A 86 13.38 -1.44 5.63
C LYS A 86 13.67 -2.76 6.35
N GLU A 87 13.51 -2.82 7.66
CA GLU A 87 13.71 -4.04 8.46
C GLU A 87 12.75 -5.16 8.03
N ILE A 88 11.49 -4.82 7.74
CA ILE A 88 10.52 -5.77 7.18
C ILE A 88 11.00 -6.22 5.78
N ALA A 89 11.41 -5.30 4.91
CA ALA A 89 11.87 -5.62 3.57
C ALA A 89 13.16 -6.46 3.54
N ASP A 90 13.99 -6.35 4.57
CA ASP A 90 15.23 -7.14 4.74
C ASP A 90 15.00 -8.46 5.49
N GLY A 91 13.75 -8.74 5.92
CA GLY A 91 13.41 -9.98 6.64
C GLY A 91 13.92 -10.04 8.07
N THR A 92 14.27 -8.91 8.67
CA THR A 92 14.81 -8.84 10.06
C THR A 92 13.75 -8.49 11.10
N HIS A 93 12.58 -8.01 10.67
CA HIS A 93 11.45 -7.69 11.53
C HIS A 93 10.52 -8.89 11.69
N SER A 94 10.03 -9.16 12.90
CA SER A 94 9.14 -10.30 13.22
C SER A 94 7.88 -10.37 12.35
N PHE A 95 7.33 -9.23 11.93
CA PHE A 95 6.15 -9.18 11.08
C PHE A 95 6.40 -9.74 9.67
N TRP A 96 7.66 -9.79 9.20
CA TRP A 96 8.00 -10.43 7.94
C TRP A 96 7.65 -11.93 7.94
N GLU A 97 7.90 -12.64 9.06
CA GLU A 97 7.55 -14.05 9.19
C GLU A 97 6.03 -14.27 9.12
N ILE A 98 5.24 -13.33 9.68
CA ILE A 98 3.78 -13.37 9.58
C ILE A 98 3.33 -13.26 8.12
N LEU A 99 3.90 -12.29 7.37
CA LEU A 99 3.60 -12.13 5.95
C LEU A 99 4.04 -13.33 5.13
N LYS A 100 5.22 -13.89 5.42
CA LYS A 100 5.81 -15.01 4.70
C LYS A 100 5.07 -16.33 4.91
N SER A 101 4.50 -16.52 6.11
CA SER A 101 3.72 -17.72 6.45
C SER A 101 2.26 -17.65 6.05
N ALA A 102 1.78 -16.49 5.65
CA ALA A 102 0.41 -16.26 5.20
C ALA A 102 0.17 -16.93 3.83
N GLU A 103 -1.03 -17.46 3.62
CA GLU A 103 -1.44 -18.02 2.33
C GLU A 103 -1.79 -16.92 1.32
N ARG A 104 -2.43 -15.85 1.80
CA ARG A 104 -2.85 -14.70 1.01
C ARG A 104 -2.46 -13.38 1.69
N PRO A 105 -1.14 -13.11 1.79
CA PRO A 105 -0.67 -11.86 2.38
C PRO A 105 -0.98 -10.68 1.46
N MET A 106 -1.23 -9.50 2.05
CA MET A 106 -1.44 -8.27 1.29
C MET A 106 -0.72 -7.08 1.93
N ILE A 107 -0.42 -6.08 1.12
CA ILE A 107 0.10 -4.78 1.53
C ILE A 107 -0.80 -3.68 0.98
N ILE A 108 -1.02 -2.63 1.75
CA ILE A 108 -1.70 -1.40 1.32
C ILE A 108 -0.73 -0.24 1.54
N VAL A 109 -0.29 0.37 0.44
CA VAL A 109 0.60 1.54 0.46
C VAL A 109 -0.22 2.79 0.20
N GLY A 110 -0.26 3.69 1.17
CA GLY A 110 -0.99 4.95 1.07
C GLY A 110 -0.19 6.08 0.43
N GLN A 111 -0.90 7.09 -0.07
CA GLN A 111 -0.29 8.28 -0.68
C GLN A 111 0.57 9.06 0.32
N GLY A 112 0.22 9.07 1.60
CA GLY A 112 0.99 9.74 2.64
C GLY A 112 2.45 9.32 2.65
N ALA A 113 2.74 8.03 2.46
CA ALA A 113 4.11 7.53 2.38
C ALA A 113 4.79 7.83 1.03
N LEU A 114 4.03 7.96 -0.06
CA LEU A 114 4.57 8.10 -1.41
C LEU A 114 4.85 9.56 -1.81
N THR A 115 4.30 10.54 -1.09
CA THR A 115 4.49 11.97 -1.39
C THR A 115 5.74 12.56 -0.72
N HIS A 116 6.33 11.87 0.25
CA HIS A 116 7.58 12.30 0.89
C HIS A 116 8.79 12.20 -0.05
N ALA A 117 9.88 12.84 0.33
CA ALA A 117 11.13 12.84 -0.45
C ALA A 117 11.66 11.41 -0.69
N ASP A 118 11.46 10.51 0.26
CA ASP A 118 11.83 9.09 0.23
C ASP A 118 10.75 8.16 -0.33
N GLY A 119 9.65 8.70 -0.84
CA GLY A 119 8.50 7.92 -1.34
C GLY A 119 8.86 6.85 -2.37
N ALA A 120 9.86 7.11 -3.22
CA ALA A 120 10.36 6.12 -4.17
C ALA A 120 11.03 4.92 -3.47
N ALA A 121 11.79 5.18 -2.40
CA ALA A 121 12.41 4.14 -1.59
C ALA A 121 11.36 3.34 -0.80
N VAL A 122 10.33 4.01 -0.27
CA VAL A 122 9.18 3.35 0.37
C VAL A 122 8.47 2.41 -0.61
N LEU A 123 8.20 2.86 -1.82
CA LEU A 123 7.57 2.02 -2.85
C LEU A 123 8.44 0.82 -3.22
N ALA A 124 9.75 1.04 -3.37
CA ALA A 124 10.70 -0.05 -3.66
C ALA A 124 10.76 -1.08 -2.53
N ALA A 125 10.77 -0.63 -1.27
CA ALA A 125 10.72 -1.52 -0.10
C ALA A 125 9.40 -2.31 -0.04
N ALA A 126 8.26 -1.67 -0.30
CA ALA A 126 6.96 -2.32 -0.35
C ALA A 126 6.90 -3.40 -1.45
N ARG A 127 7.47 -3.13 -2.63
CA ARG A 127 7.57 -4.12 -3.72
C ARG A 127 8.47 -5.29 -3.33
N LYS A 128 9.62 -5.02 -2.73
CA LYS A 128 10.51 -6.07 -2.24
C LYS A 128 9.81 -6.98 -1.21
N ILE A 129 9.04 -6.41 -0.30
CA ILE A 129 8.22 -7.19 0.64
C ILE A 129 7.25 -8.08 -0.14
N ALA A 130 6.51 -7.52 -1.09
CA ALA A 130 5.53 -8.28 -1.86
C ALA A 130 6.17 -9.45 -2.63
N ASP A 131 7.32 -9.21 -3.26
CA ASP A 131 8.05 -10.22 -4.03
C ASP A 131 8.61 -11.35 -3.13
N THR A 132 9.08 -11.01 -1.92
CA THR A 132 9.73 -11.97 -1.02
C THR A 132 8.77 -12.74 -0.13
N THR A 133 7.56 -12.24 0.07
CA THR A 133 6.55 -12.86 0.96
C THR A 133 5.43 -13.60 0.22
N GLY A 134 5.48 -13.66 -1.12
CA GLY A 134 4.48 -14.38 -1.91
C GLY A 134 3.16 -13.62 -2.10
N MET A 135 3.17 -12.28 -1.96
CA MET A 135 1.98 -11.45 -2.19
C MET A 135 1.52 -11.43 -3.65
N ILE A 136 2.39 -11.84 -4.57
CA ILE A 136 2.09 -11.88 -6.00
C ILE A 136 2.25 -13.33 -6.45
N ALA A 137 1.14 -13.98 -6.77
CA ALA A 137 1.04 -15.35 -7.24
C ALA A 137 0.09 -15.41 -8.45
N GLU A 138 -0.11 -16.60 -9.03
CA GLU A 138 -0.95 -16.79 -10.23
C GLU A 138 -2.41 -16.38 -9.98
N ASP A 139 -2.95 -16.74 -8.82
CA ASP A 139 -4.34 -16.49 -8.40
C ASP A 139 -4.51 -15.41 -7.34
N TRP A 140 -3.42 -14.76 -6.93
CA TRP A 140 -3.43 -13.74 -5.89
C TRP A 140 -2.50 -12.58 -6.18
N ASN A 141 -3.01 -11.35 -6.10
CA ASN A 141 -2.17 -10.15 -6.10
C ASN A 141 -2.53 -9.27 -4.90
N GLY A 142 -1.75 -9.43 -3.84
CA GLY A 142 -1.89 -8.70 -2.59
C GLY A 142 -1.19 -7.33 -2.57
N PHE A 143 -0.56 -6.90 -3.66
CA PHE A 143 0.07 -5.57 -3.73
C PHE A 143 -0.94 -4.49 -4.07
N ASN A 144 -1.14 -3.52 -3.17
CA ASN A 144 -2.17 -2.50 -3.33
C ASN A 144 -1.60 -1.10 -3.07
N VAL A 145 -1.92 -0.18 -3.99
CA VAL A 145 -1.68 1.25 -3.80
C VAL A 145 -3.03 1.94 -3.61
N LEU A 146 -3.17 2.70 -2.53
CA LEU A 146 -4.37 3.44 -2.20
C LEU A 146 -4.25 4.89 -2.64
N HIS A 147 -5.08 5.30 -3.59
CA HIS A 147 -5.10 6.65 -4.11
C HIS A 147 -6.13 7.53 -3.41
N THR A 148 -5.81 8.81 -3.24
CA THR A 148 -6.72 9.83 -2.69
C THR A 148 -7.61 10.49 -3.73
N ALA A 149 -7.35 10.26 -5.03
CA ALA A 149 -8.13 10.80 -6.14
C ALA A 149 -8.37 9.73 -7.21
N ALA A 150 -9.64 9.57 -7.63
CA ALA A 150 -10.05 8.57 -8.61
C ALA A 150 -9.36 8.71 -9.97
N ALA A 151 -9.08 9.95 -10.41
CA ALA A 151 -8.45 10.22 -11.70
C ALA A 151 -6.97 9.83 -11.79
N ARG A 152 -6.29 9.52 -10.66
CA ARG A 152 -4.84 9.23 -10.68
C ARG A 152 -4.50 7.97 -11.45
N VAL A 153 -5.24 6.90 -11.24
CA VAL A 153 -5.01 5.64 -11.96
C VAL A 153 -5.18 5.86 -13.46
N ALA A 154 -6.24 6.55 -13.87
CA ALA A 154 -6.45 6.89 -15.28
C ALA A 154 -5.32 7.79 -15.83
N GLY A 155 -4.84 8.75 -15.06
CA GLY A 155 -3.69 9.58 -15.44
C GLY A 155 -2.42 8.76 -15.65
N LEU A 156 -2.16 7.78 -14.78
CA LEU A 156 -1.03 6.87 -14.94
C LEU A 156 -1.21 5.92 -16.13
N ASP A 157 -2.40 5.37 -16.33
CA ASP A 157 -2.74 4.51 -17.48
C ASP A 157 -2.52 5.23 -18.82
N LEU A 158 -2.82 6.54 -18.87
CA LEU A 158 -2.65 7.38 -20.06
C LEU A 158 -1.24 8.02 -20.18
N GLY A 159 -0.36 7.77 -19.21
CA GLY A 159 0.97 8.38 -19.18
C GLY A 159 0.96 9.89 -18.93
N LEU A 160 -0.11 10.43 -18.34
CA LEU A 160 -0.26 11.85 -18.02
C LEU A 160 0.52 12.21 -16.75
N VAL A 161 1.82 12.03 -16.81
CA VAL A 161 2.79 12.39 -15.76
C VAL A 161 3.86 13.28 -16.38
N PRO A 162 4.54 14.14 -15.59
CA PRO A 162 5.63 14.95 -16.12
C PRO A 162 6.68 14.06 -16.79
N GLY A 163 6.93 14.32 -18.07
CA GLY A 163 8.02 13.73 -18.82
C GLY A 163 9.34 14.47 -18.60
N GLU A 164 10.37 14.15 -19.41
CA GLU A 164 11.64 14.84 -19.38
C GLU A 164 11.46 16.34 -19.62
N GLY A 165 11.94 17.19 -18.71
CA GLY A 165 11.74 18.64 -18.71
C GLY A 165 10.32 19.12 -18.39
N GLY A 166 9.39 18.23 -18.16
CA GLY A 166 8.02 18.55 -17.74
C GLY A 166 7.96 18.97 -16.28
N LYS A 167 6.88 19.68 -15.92
CA LYS A 167 6.63 20.14 -14.55
C LYS A 167 5.36 19.50 -14.01
N ASP A 168 5.36 19.17 -12.73
CA ASP A 168 4.17 18.86 -11.95
C ASP A 168 3.51 20.15 -11.44
N VAL A 169 2.41 20.00 -10.68
CA VAL A 169 1.67 21.15 -10.11
C VAL A 169 2.55 21.99 -9.20
N ALA A 170 3.49 21.39 -8.50
CA ALA A 170 4.42 22.12 -7.62
C ALA A 170 5.52 22.85 -8.41
N GLY A 171 5.84 22.37 -9.60
CA GLY A 171 6.85 22.95 -10.49
C GLY A 171 6.36 24.08 -11.40
N ILE A 172 5.04 24.33 -11.44
CA ILE A 172 4.40 25.41 -12.22
C ILE A 172 4.34 26.69 -11.39
#